data_99541c4d66fd371a7e69d81bdbc59158
#
_entry.id   99541c4d66fd371a7e69d81bdbc59158
#
_cell.length_a   1.000
_cell.length_b   1.000
_cell.length_c   1.000
_cell.angle_alpha   90.00
_cell.angle_beta   90.00
_cell.angle_gamma   90.00
#
_symmetry.space_group_name_H-M   'P 1'
#
loop_
_entity.id
_entity.type
_entity.pdbx_description
1 polymer ?
#
loop_
_entity_poly.entity_id
_entity_poly.type
_entity_poly.pdbx_seq_one_letter_code
_entity_poly.pdbx_strand_id
1 'polypeptide(L)'
;MRSFATDKLAQTAASQSVILTLLNGILIGSYKATTMINNFTMIVGIAFAFLGGMYVSKHGVKKSTTFWSWVSIGVAAMTCGFCIILGKDGMSQISVAVVPTIIYCIFMLATTATRMILTTTAGAMRSDVVDYELERSGKYMPAVVGGVYSFIDKLMAALATTIATLCVAAIGYKNTMPQMGDKATSGVFWMAMFLSFGLPIIGWLCNIVAMKFYELDKDRMVQVQKNIAEMKE
;
A
#
# COMPACT_ATOMS: atom_id res chain seq x y z
N MET A 1 2.62 19.88 26.54
CA MET A 1 1.89 20.11 25.29
C MET A 1 2.42 19.35 24.08
N ARG A 2 3.67 18.88 24.02
CA ARG A 2 4.21 18.09 22.90
C ARG A 2 3.71 16.63 22.82
N SER A 3 3.37 15.99 23.94
CA SER A 3 2.91 14.60 23.94
C SER A 3 1.51 14.42 23.31
N PHE A 4 0.63 15.38 23.50
CA PHE A 4 -0.76 15.29 23.04
C PHE A 4 -0.92 15.32 21.51
N ALA A 5 -0.02 16.01 20.80
CA ALA A 5 -0.05 16.08 19.33
C ALA A 5 0.55 14.84 18.69
N THR A 6 1.61 14.26 19.28
CA THR A 6 2.24 13.03 18.79
C THR A 6 1.35 11.81 18.98
N ASP A 7 0.62 11.72 20.10
CA ASP A 7 -0.29 10.61 20.36
C ASP A 7 -1.52 10.62 19.43
N LYS A 8 -2.07 11.83 19.12
CA LYS A 8 -3.17 11.94 18.16
C LYS A 8 -2.74 11.62 16.73
N LEU A 9 -1.55 12.05 16.31
CA LEU A 9 -1.02 11.73 14.98
C LEU A 9 -0.69 10.24 14.82
N ALA A 10 -0.15 9.61 15.86
CA ALA A 10 0.09 8.16 15.89
C ALA A 10 -1.24 7.37 15.88
N GLN A 11 -2.25 7.81 16.64
CA GLN A 11 -3.60 7.25 16.61
C GLN A 11 -4.26 7.42 15.23
N THR A 12 -4.04 8.54 14.55
CA THR A 12 -4.61 8.80 13.22
C THR A 12 -3.98 7.93 12.14
N ALA A 13 -2.67 7.73 12.17
CA ALA A 13 -1.98 6.82 11.26
C ALA A 13 -2.33 5.35 11.51
N ALA A 14 -2.55 4.97 12.78
CA ALA A 14 -3.01 3.65 13.16
C ALA A 14 -4.49 3.39 12.80
N SER A 15 -5.32 4.43 12.71
CA SER A 15 -6.77 4.29 12.57
C SER A 15 -7.19 3.68 11.23
N GLN A 16 -6.51 3.98 10.12
CA GLN A 16 -6.84 3.41 8.82
C GLN A 16 -6.57 1.90 8.76
N SER A 17 -5.41 1.46 9.24
CA SER A 17 -5.07 0.04 9.30
C SER A 17 -5.96 -0.68 10.32
N VAL A 18 -6.32 -0.03 11.41
CA VAL A 18 -7.24 -0.55 12.43
C VAL A 18 -8.65 -0.70 11.86
N ILE A 19 -9.18 0.31 11.15
CA ILE A 19 -10.51 0.23 10.51
C ILE A 19 -10.56 -0.94 9.53
N LEU A 20 -9.56 -1.07 8.65
CA LEU A 20 -9.51 -2.19 7.70
C LEU A 20 -9.39 -3.54 8.40
N THR A 21 -8.59 -3.64 9.46
CA THR A 21 -8.44 -4.86 10.24
C THR A 21 -9.73 -5.24 10.96
N LEU A 22 -10.46 -4.25 11.50
CA LEU A 22 -11.76 -4.47 12.13
C LEU A 22 -12.82 -4.93 11.13
N LEU A 23 -12.93 -4.25 9.97
CA LEU A 23 -13.87 -4.63 8.92
C LEU A 23 -13.59 -6.04 8.40
N ASN A 24 -12.33 -6.36 8.13
CA ASN A 24 -11.93 -7.71 7.72
C ASN A 24 -12.13 -8.73 8.85
N GLY A 25 -11.90 -8.35 10.10
CA GLY A 25 -12.16 -9.19 11.27
C GLY A 25 -13.65 -9.54 11.44
N ILE A 26 -14.53 -8.60 11.18
CA ILE A 26 -16.00 -8.81 11.17
C ILE A 26 -16.38 -9.77 10.03
N LEU A 27 -15.82 -9.58 8.83
CA LEU A 27 -16.11 -10.42 7.67
C LEU A 27 -15.62 -11.86 7.84
N ILE A 28 -14.42 -12.05 8.35
CA ILE A 28 -13.79 -13.36 8.55
C ILE A 28 -14.34 -14.05 9.81
N GLY A 29 -15.02 -13.31 10.69
CA GLY A 29 -15.54 -13.83 11.97
C GLY A 29 -14.47 -14.08 13.03
N SER A 30 -13.19 -13.74 12.77
CA SER A 30 -12.10 -13.92 13.72
C SER A 30 -10.99 -12.88 13.55
N TYR A 31 -10.87 -12.00 14.54
CA TYR A 31 -9.79 -11.02 14.60
C TYR A 31 -8.41 -11.66 14.74
N LYS A 32 -8.30 -12.72 15.52
CA LYS A 32 -7.04 -13.46 15.71
C LYS A 32 -6.54 -14.05 14.40
N ALA A 33 -7.41 -14.67 13.62
CA ALA A 33 -7.06 -15.21 12.31
C ALA A 33 -6.60 -14.10 11.34
N THR A 34 -7.33 -13.00 11.27
CA THR A 34 -6.97 -11.84 10.42
C THR A 34 -5.59 -11.27 10.81
N THR A 35 -5.34 -11.10 12.11
CA THR A 35 -4.05 -10.57 12.60
C THR A 35 -2.90 -11.53 12.32
N MET A 36 -3.09 -12.84 12.52
CA MET A 36 -2.08 -13.86 12.20
C MET A 36 -1.74 -13.89 10.72
N ILE A 37 -2.75 -13.86 9.85
CA ILE A 37 -2.57 -13.80 8.39
C ILE A 37 -1.78 -12.54 8.01
N ASN A 38 -2.16 -11.37 8.53
CA ASN A 38 -1.48 -10.11 8.23
C ASN A 38 -0.01 -10.14 8.69
N ASN A 39 0.28 -10.62 9.90
CA ASN A 39 1.64 -10.70 10.41
C ASN A 39 2.49 -11.69 9.59
N PHE A 40 1.95 -12.85 9.26
CA PHE A 40 2.63 -13.84 8.44
C PHE A 40 2.95 -13.29 7.04
N THR A 41 1.97 -12.69 6.38
CA THR A 41 2.16 -12.12 5.04
C THR A 41 3.13 -10.94 5.05
N MET A 42 3.21 -10.16 6.14
CA MET A 42 4.17 -9.07 6.30
C MET A 42 5.62 -9.59 6.38
N ILE A 43 5.85 -10.65 7.15
CA ILE A 43 7.19 -11.27 7.27
C ILE A 43 7.66 -11.79 5.90
N VAL A 44 6.81 -12.52 5.21
CA VAL A 44 7.13 -13.02 3.86
C VAL A 44 7.30 -11.87 2.86
N GLY A 45 6.54 -10.79 3.03
CA GLY A 45 6.64 -9.57 2.22
C GLY A 45 8.04 -8.96 2.21
N ILE A 46 8.81 -9.08 3.30
CA ILE A 46 10.20 -8.60 3.38
C ILE A 46 11.07 -9.29 2.31
N ALA A 47 10.92 -10.61 2.12
CA ALA A 47 11.64 -11.32 1.08
C ALA A 47 11.32 -10.78 -0.34
N PHE A 48 10.06 -10.45 -0.59
CA PHE A 48 9.64 -9.84 -1.85
C PHE A 48 10.16 -8.41 -2.04
N ALA A 49 10.41 -7.66 -0.96
CA ALA A 49 11.07 -6.36 -1.05
C ALA A 49 12.51 -6.48 -1.62
N PHE A 50 13.27 -7.51 -1.22
CA PHE A 50 14.59 -7.79 -1.81
C PHE A 50 14.49 -8.15 -3.30
N LEU A 51 13.55 -9.00 -3.68
CA LEU A 51 13.30 -9.33 -5.09
C LEU A 51 12.93 -8.07 -5.89
N GLY A 52 12.13 -7.19 -5.29
CA GLY A 52 11.78 -5.88 -5.85
C GLY A 52 13.01 -5.02 -6.11
N GLY A 53 13.93 -4.92 -5.14
CA GLY A 53 15.18 -4.19 -5.28
C GLY A 53 16.06 -4.73 -6.42
N MET A 54 16.19 -6.05 -6.52
CA MET A 54 16.92 -6.70 -7.62
C MET A 54 16.26 -6.44 -8.99
N TYR A 55 14.94 -6.43 -9.05
CA TYR A 55 14.22 -6.14 -10.29
C TYR A 55 14.39 -4.68 -10.72
N VAL A 56 14.32 -3.74 -9.78
CA VAL A 56 14.51 -2.30 -10.01
C VAL A 56 15.92 -2.01 -10.53
N SER A 57 16.95 -2.58 -9.90
CA SER A 57 18.35 -2.39 -10.34
C SER A 57 18.59 -2.88 -11.77
N LYS A 58 17.88 -3.94 -12.18
CA LYS A 58 18.01 -4.51 -13.53
C LYS A 58 17.23 -3.73 -14.60
N HIS A 59 16.02 -3.26 -14.31
CA HIS A 59 15.11 -2.69 -15.32
C HIS A 59 14.90 -1.17 -15.20
N GLY A 60 15.38 -0.56 -14.11
CA GLY A 60 15.14 0.84 -13.77
C GLY A 60 13.79 1.08 -13.08
N VAL A 61 13.67 2.23 -12.42
CA VAL A 61 12.53 2.55 -11.57
C VAL A 61 11.23 2.69 -12.37
N LYS A 62 11.25 3.44 -13.47
CA LYS A 62 10.06 3.71 -14.30
C LYS A 62 9.38 2.44 -14.82
N LYS A 63 10.16 1.56 -15.46
CA LYS A 63 9.64 0.28 -16.01
C LYS A 63 9.17 -0.64 -14.90
N SER A 64 9.91 -0.73 -13.80
CA SER A 64 9.56 -1.58 -12.65
C SER A 64 8.27 -1.11 -11.99
N THR A 65 8.12 0.17 -11.70
CA THR A 65 6.91 0.73 -11.09
C THR A 65 5.68 0.50 -11.96
N THR A 66 5.77 0.78 -13.26
CA THR A 66 4.65 0.58 -14.18
C THR A 66 4.25 -0.89 -14.28
N PHE A 67 5.22 -1.80 -14.45
CA PHE A 67 4.95 -3.24 -14.55
C PHE A 67 4.30 -3.78 -13.27
N TRP A 68 4.89 -3.50 -12.10
CA TRP A 68 4.36 -4.00 -10.84
C TRP A 68 3.05 -3.35 -10.42
N SER A 69 2.75 -2.13 -10.88
CA SER A 69 1.42 -1.53 -10.70
C SER A 69 0.35 -2.30 -11.48
N TRP A 70 0.62 -2.71 -12.72
CA TRP A 70 -0.29 -3.57 -13.48
C TRP A 70 -0.48 -4.94 -12.84
N VAL A 71 0.60 -5.57 -12.38
CA VAL A 71 0.51 -6.85 -11.66
C VAL A 71 -0.32 -6.70 -10.37
N SER A 72 -0.13 -5.60 -9.62
CA SER A 72 -0.90 -5.32 -8.40
C SER A 72 -2.39 -5.16 -8.68
N ILE A 73 -2.76 -4.47 -9.77
CA ILE A 73 -4.16 -4.34 -10.20
C ILE A 73 -4.75 -5.72 -10.51
N GLY A 74 -4.03 -6.55 -11.26
CA GLY A 74 -4.46 -7.91 -11.61
C GLY A 74 -4.67 -8.79 -10.37
N VAL A 75 -3.70 -8.79 -9.45
CA VAL A 75 -3.80 -9.55 -8.19
C VAL A 75 -4.95 -9.05 -7.32
N ALA A 76 -5.13 -7.72 -7.18
CA ALA A 76 -6.22 -7.17 -6.41
C ALA A 76 -7.59 -7.47 -7.01
N ALA A 77 -7.71 -7.43 -8.35
CA ALA A 77 -8.94 -7.78 -9.04
C ALA A 77 -9.29 -9.27 -8.86
N MET A 78 -8.31 -10.17 -8.97
CA MET A 78 -8.52 -11.60 -8.69
C MET A 78 -8.92 -11.85 -7.24
N THR A 79 -8.25 -11.19 -6.29
CA THR A 79 -8.58 -11.33 -4.86
C THR A 79 -9.99 -10.81 -4.57
N CYS A 80 -10.35 -9.65 -5.13
CA CYS A 80 -11.69 -9.08 -5.01
C CYS A 80 -12.75 -10.02 -5.61
N GLY A 81 -12.50 -10.55 -6.80
CA GLY A 81 -13.36 -11.55 -7.45
C GLY A 81 -13.57 -12.80 -6.60
N PHE A 82 -12.50 -13.33 -6.02
CA PHE A 82 -12.59 -14.46 -5.09
C PHE A 82 -13.46 -14.14 -3.87
N CYS A 83 -13.27 -12.97 -3.24
CA CYS A 83 -14.07 -12.54 -2.10
C CYS A 83 -15.55 -12.34 -2.48
N ILE A 84 -15.84 -11.84 -3.68
CA ILE A 84 -17.21 -11.67 -4.17
C ILE A 84 -17.88 -13.03 -4.42
N ILE A 85 -17.16 -14.00 -4.99
CA ILE A 85 -17.68 -15.37 -5.21
C ILE A 85 -18.02 -16.05 -3.88
N LEU A 86 -17.17 -15.92 -2.87
CA LEU A 86 -17.48 -16.42 -1.53
C LEU A 86 -18.70 -15.72 -0.90
N GLY A 87 -18.88 -14.43 -1.18
CA GLY A 87 -19.90 -13.61 -0.54
C GLY A 87 -19.67 -13.43 0.96
N LYS A 88 -20.60 -12.74 1.63
CA LYS A 88 -20.49 -12.46 3.08
C LYS A 88 -20.51 -13.73 3.94
N ASP A 89 -21.30 -14.73 3.54
CA ASP A 89 -21.50 -15.97 4.32
C ASP A 89 -20.28 -16.90 4.16
N GLY A 90 -19.70 -16.99 2.96
CA GLY A 90 -18.47 -17.73 2.72
C GLY A 90 -17.24 -17.08 3.37
N MET A 91 -17.18 -15.73 3.42
CA MET A 91 -16.10 -15.02 4.11
C MET A 91 -16.10 -15.30 5.62
N SER A 92 -17.25 -15.45 6.26
CA SER A 92 -17.34 -15.82 7.68
C SER A 92 -16.84 -17.24 7.97
N GLN A 93 -16.84 -18.11 6.97
CA GLN A 93 -16.34 -19.49 7.07
C GLN A 93 -14.83 -19.61 6.81
N ILE A 94 -14.16 -18.56 6.35
CA ILE A 94 -12.71 -18.58 6.11
C ILE A 94 -11.93 -18.97 7.37
N SER A 95 -12.39 -18.61 8.56
CA SER A 95 -11.74 -19.00 9.82
C SER A 95 -11.91 -20.47 10.20
N VAL A 96 -12.82 -21.18 9.56
CA VAL A 96 -13.21 -22.57 9.91
C VAL A 96 -12.87 -23.57 8.79
N ALA A 97 -13.03 -23.16 7.54
CA ALA A 97 -12.83 -24.04 6.38
C ALA A 97 -11.39 -23.94 5.86
N VAL A 98 -10.66 -25.06 5.86
CA VAL A 98 -9.22 -25.11 5.53
C VAL A 98 -8.93 -24.66 4.10
N VAL A 99 -9.69 -25.12 3.10
CA VAL A 99 -9.42 -24.85 1.69
C VAL A 99 -9.62 -23.37 1.33
N PRO A 100 -10.75 -22.72 1.65
CA PRO A 100 -10.91 -21.28 1.43
C PRO A 100 -9.87 -20.44 2.16
N THR A 101 -9.44 -20.86 3.36
CA THR A 101 -8.40 -20.17 4.13
C THR A 101 -7.05 -20.19 3.40
N ILE A 102 -6.63 -21.35 2.88
CA ILE A 102 -5.36 -21.46 2.14
C ILE A 102 -5.39 -20.58 0.90
N ILE A 103 -6.47 -20.62 0.11
CA ILE A 103 -6.61 -19.80 -1.09
C ILE A 103 -6.57 -18.32 -0.74
N TYR A 104 -7.30 -17.91 0.31
CA TYR A 104 -7.29 -16.53 0.80
C TYR A 104 -5.89 -16.09 1.25
N CYS A 105 -5.15 -16.94 1.97
CA CYS A 105 -3.78 -16.67 2.38
C CYS A 105 -2.86 -16.48 1.18
N ILE A 106 -2.97 -17.29 0.13
CA ILE A 106 -2.18 -17.15 -1.10
C ILE A 106 -2.46 -15.79 -1.76
N PHE A 107 -3.73 -15.40 -1.90
CA PHE A 107 -4.09 -14.09 -2.46
C PHE A 107 -3.60 -12.91 -1.60
N MET A 108 -3.72 -13.01 -0.28
CA MET A 108 -3.19 -11.97 0.62
C MET A 108 -1.68 -11.86 0.54
N LEU A 109 -0.99 -13.00 0.41
CA LEU A 109 0.46 -13.07 0.25
C LEU A 109 0.89 -12.41 -1.08
N ALA A 110 0.21 -12.72 -2.18
CA ALA A 110 0.47 -12.11 -3.49
C ALA A 110 0.22 -10.60 -3.46
N THR A 111 -0.86 -10.15 -2.82
CA THR A 111 -1.17 -8.71 -2.67
C THR A 111 -0.10 -8.00 -1.84
N THR A 112 0.36 -8.61 -0.74
CA THR A 112 1.42 -8.05 0.11
C THR A 112 2.75 -8.01 -0.63
N ALA A 113 3.09 -9.07 -1.37
CA ALA A 113 4.30 -9.16 -2.17
C ALA A 113 4.40 -8.00 -3.18
N THR A 114 3.34 -7.79 -3.97
CA THR A 114 3.31 -6.71 -4.97
C THR A 114 3.38 -5.32 -4.33
N ARG A 115 2.74 -5.10 -3.19
CA ARG A 115 2.83 -3.85 -2.42
C ARG A 115 4.26 -3.59 -1.91
N MET A 116 4.93 -4.60 -1.38
CA MET A 116 6.31 -4.48 -0.89
C MET A 116 7.29 -4.14 -2.01
N ILE A 117 7.12 -4.76 -3.18
CA ILE A 117 7.91 -4.42 -4.37
C ILE A 117 7.68 -2.95 -4.77
N LEU A 118 6.44 -2.47 -4.83
CA LEU A 118 6.14 -1.08 -5.15
C LEU A 118 6.70 -0.10 -4.11
N THR A 119 6.69 -0.45 -2.82
CA THR A 119 7.33 0.36 -1.78
C THR A 119 8.83 0.48 -2.00
N THR A 120 9.48 -0.61 -2.42
CA THR A 120 10.92 -0.60 -2.76
C THR A 120 11.19 0.27 -3.98
N THR A 121 10.34 0.22 -5.02
CA THR A 121 10.50 1.09 -6.20
C THR A 121 10.32 2.57 -5.83
N ALA A 122 9.40 2.92 -4.93
CA ALA A 122 9.24 4.29 -4.44
C ALA A 122 10.46 4.78 -3.65
N GLY A 123 11.12 3.91 -2.90
CA GLY A 123 12.38 4.21 -2.23
C GLY A 123 13.51 4.53 -3.22
N ALA A 124 13.67 3.71 -4.27
CA ALA A 124 14.64 3.93 -5.33
C ALA A 124 14.37 5.24 -6.10
N MET A 125 13.09 5.56 -6.36
CA MET A 125 12.70 6.81 -7.00
C MET A 125 13.18 8.05 -6.21
N ARG A 126 13.13 8.00 -4.89
CA ARG A 126 13.63 9.10 -4.04
C ARG A 126 15.12 9.31 -4.22
N SER A 127 15.91 8.23 -4.29
CA SER A 127 17.35 8.30 -4.58
C SER A 127 17.60 8.91 -5.96
N ASP A 128 16.89 8.47 -6.99
CA ASP A 128 17.05 8.97 -8.36
C ASP A 128 16.79 10.49 -8.43
N VAL A 129 15.77 10.98 -7.70
CA VAL A 129 15.46 12.42 -7.62
C VAL A 129 16.56 13.20 -6.92
N VAL A 130 17.16 12.66 -5.84
CA VAL A 130 18.29 13.31 -5.14
C VAL A 130 19.51 13.42 -6.04
N ASP A 131 19.84 12.36 -6.77
CA ASP A 131 20.98 12.33 -7.68
C ASP A 131 20.74 13.25 -8.89
N TYR A 132 19.54 13.28 -9.44
CA TYR A 132 19.16 14.20 -10.51
C TYR A 132 19.27 15.67 -10.09
N GLU A 133 18.84 16.01 -8.87
CA GLU A 133 18.96 17.37 -8.35
C GLU A 133 20.43 17.76 -8.11
N LEU A 134 21.27 16.82 -7.70
CA LEU A 134 22.71 17.03 -7.58
C LEU A 134 23.34 17.36 -8.95
N GLU A 135 23.00 16.58 -10.00
CA GLU A 135 23.46 16.87 -11.37
C GLU A 135 23.02 18.26 -11.83
N ARG A 136 21.76 18.63 -11.56
CA ARG A 136 21.14 19.86 -12.05
C ARG A 136 21.62 21.11 -11.34
N SER A 137 21.71 21.08 -10.00
CA SER A 137 21.96 22.25 -9.17
C SER A 137 23.37 22.30 -8.57
N GLY A 138 24.13 21.21 -8.66
CA GLY A 138 25.42 21.06 -7.99
C GLY A 138 25.31 20.93 -6.46
N LYS A 139 24.10 20.84 -5.91
CA LYS A 139 23.86 20.80 -4.46
C LYS A 139 23.26 19.46 -4.05
N TYR A 140 23.93 18.78 -3.13
CA TYR A 140 23.40 17.56 -2.54
C TYR A 140 22.39 17.86 -1.45
N MET A 141 21.09 17.72 -1.74
CA MET A 141 19.99 18.14 -0.85
C MET A 141 19.01 17.00 -0.49
N PRO A 142 19.47 15.86 0.03
CA PRO A 142 18.61 14.73 0.36
C PRO A 142 17.56 15.08 1.44
N ALA A 143 17.90 15.97 2.37
CA ALA A 143 16.99 16.39 3.43
C ALA A 143 15.77 17.16 2.88
N VAL A 144 15.97 18.02 1.86
CA VAL A 144 14.87 18.77 1.22
C VAL A 144 13.94 17.81 0.46
N VAL A 145 14.51 16.94 -0.38
CA VAL A 145 13.75 15.92 -1.12
C VAL A 145 13.00 15.02 -0.15
N GLY A 146 13.68 14.49 0.88
CA GLY A 146 13.06 13.66 1.91
C GLY A 146 11.96 14.38 2.69
N GLY A 147 12.13 15.67 2.96
CA GLY A 147 11.13 16.51 3.63
C GLY A 147 9.86 16.66 2.81
N VAL A 148 9.98 16.95 1.50
CA VAL A 148 8.83 17.05 0.59
C VAL A 148 8.09 15.72 0.49
N TYR A 149 8.81 14.61 0.30
CA TYR A 149 8.19 13.27 0.28
C TYR A 149 7.46 12.96 1.58
N SER A 150 8.08 13.26 2.73
CA SER A 150 7.46 13.01 4.04
C SER A 150 6.23 13.88 4.26
N PHE A 151 6.24 15.12 3.80
CA PHE A 151 5.07 16.00 3.88
C PHE A 151 3.90 15.45 3.07
N ILE A 152 4.14 15.07 1.80
CA ILE A 152 3.12 14.51 0.92
C ILE A 152 2.61 13.18 1.49
N ASP A 153 3.49 12.32 2.00
CA ASP A 153 3.12 11.04 2.61
C ASP A 153 2.17 11.24 3.80
N LYS A 154 2.47 12.20 4.70
CA LYS A 154 1.60 12.52 5.83
C LYS A 154 0.28 13.15 5.41
N LEU A 155 0.29 14.01 4.39
CA LEU A 155 -0.93 14.59 3.83
C LEU A 155 -1.83 13.50 3.25
N MET A 156 -1.28 12.58 2.44
CA MET A 156 -2.03 11.46 1.87
C MET A 156 -2.55 10.49 2.93
N ALA A 157 -1.77 10.23 3.99
CA ALA A 157 -2.22 9.41 5.12
C ALA A 157 -3.41 10.05 5.85
N ALA A 158 -3.39 11.36 6.06
CA ALA A 158 -4.50 12.09 6.68
C ALA A 158 -5.77 12.04 5.81
N LEU A 159 -5.63 12.25 4.50
CA LEU A 159 -6.74 12.14 3.54
C LEU A 159 -7.32 10.71 3.51
N ALA A 160 -6.45 9.69 3.47
CA ALA A 160 -6.88 8.29 3.46
C ALA A 160 -7.66 7.92 4.73
N THR A 161 -7.23 8.41 5.90
CA THR A 161 -7.95 8.21 7.17
C THR A 161 -9.32 8.90 7.15
N THR A 162 -9.38 10.13 6.64
CA THR A 162 -10.64 10.88 6.51
C THR A 162 -11.62 10.13 5.59
N ILE A 163 -11.15 9.69 4.42
CA ILE A 163 -11.97 8.91 3.47
C ILE A 163 -12.47 7.62 4.14
N ALA A 164 -11.59 6.86 4.80
CA ALA A 164 -11.98 5.63 5.49
C ALA A 164 -13.05 5.87 6.56
N THR A 165 -12.90 6.93 7.35
CA THR A 165 -13.86 7.31 8.39
C THR A 165 -15.22 7.71 7.80
N LEU A 166 -15.23 8.51 6.73
CA LEU A 166 -16.44 8.89 6.01
C LEU A 166 -17.15 7.67 5.41
N CYS A 167 -16.41 6.74 4.84
CA CYS A 167 -16.94 5.48 4.32
C CYS A 167 -17.61 4.65 5.44
N VAL A 168 -16.98 4.53 6.59
CA VAL A 168 -17.52 3.81 7.75
C VAL A 168 -18.78 4.52 8.30
N ALA A 169 -18.77 5.85 8.35
CA ALA A 169 -19.95 6.62 8.75
C ALA A 169 -21.13 6.45 7.78
N ALA A 170 -20.86 6.32 6.48
CA ALA A 170 -21.89 6.11 5.45
C ALA A 170 -22.62 4.78 5.58
N ILE A 171 -22.00 3.73 6.12
CA ILE A 171 -22.64 2.43 6.38
C ILE A 171 -23.33 2.31 7.75
N GLY A 172 -23.45 3.44 8.48
CA GLY A 172 -24.23 3.53 9.71
C GLY A 172 -23.44 3.67 11.00
N TYR A 173 -22.11 3.55 10.97
CA TYR A 173 -21.23 3.75 12.14
C TYR A 173 -20.90 5.23 12.35
N LYS A 174 -21.93 6.04 12.71
CA LYS A 174 -21.75 7.49 12.86
C LYS A 174 -21.10 7.90 14.18
N ASN A 175 -21.43 7.18 15.27
CA ASN A 175 -21.01 7.52 16.63
C ASN A 175 -20.15 6.44 17.31
N THR A 176 -20.04 5.27 16.70
CA THR A 176 -19.26 4.15 17.23
C THR A 176 -18.41 3.55 16.12
N MET A 177 -17.20 3.11 16.45
CA MET A 177 -16.39 2.33 15.52
C MET A 177 -16.96 0.91 15.36
N PRO A 178 -16.76 0.26 14.18
CA PRO A 178 -17.09 -1.15 14.03
C PRO A 178 -16.45 -1.99 15.14
N GLN A 179 -17.24 -2.85 15.80
CA GLN A 179 -16.78 -3.67 16.91
C GLN A 179 -16.80 -5.15 16.55
N MET A 180 -15.96 -5.92 17.23
CA MET A 180 -15.96 -7.38 17.12
C MET A 180 -17.29 -7.91 17.67
N GLY A 181 -17.97 -8.72 16.85
CA GLY A 181 -19.31 -9.22 17.15
C GLY A 181 -20.43 -8.49 16.42
N ASP A 182 -20.13 -7.40 15.72
CA ASP A 182 -21.08 -6.78 14.82
C ASP A 182 -21.43 -7.75 13.67
N LYS A 183 -22.69 -7.73 13.25
CA LYS A 183 -23.15 -8.58 12.14
C LYS A 183 -22.52 -8.11 10.82
N ALA A 184 -21.99 -9.04 10.05
CA ALA A 184 -21.51 -8.80 8.70
C ALA A 184 -22.70 -8.43 7.77
N THR A 185 -23.03 -7.14 7.75
CA THR A 185 -24.07 -6.64 6.85
C THR A 185 -23.54 -6.51 5.41
N SER A 186 -24.44 -6.48 4.44
CA SER A 186 -24.07 -6.25 3.04
C SER A 186 -23.30 -4.92 2.85
N GLY A 187 -23.66 -3.89 3.62
CA GLY A 187 -22.94 -2.61 3.60
C GLY A 187 -21.49 -2.72 4.09
N VAL A 188 -21.28 -3.46 5.19
CA VAL A 188 -19.91 -3.73 5.71
C VAL A 188 -19.08 -4.50 4.68
N PHE A 189 -19.67 -5.52 4.03
CA PHE A 189 -18.99 -6.30 3.02
C PHE A 189 -18.53 -5.45 1.83
N TRP A 190 -19.43 -4.71 1.19
CA TRP A 190 -19.08 -3.90 0.02
C TRP A 190 -18.12 -2.76 0.37
N MET A 191 -18.27 -2.15 1.54
CA MET A 191 -17.36 -1.11 2.00
C MET A 191 -15.95 -1.64 2.28
N ALA A 192 -15.84 -2.82 2.90
CA ALA A 192 -14.56 -3.47 3.10
C ALA A 192 -13.88 -3.82 1.77
N MET A 193 -14.64 -4.33 0.78
CA MET A 193 -14.12 -4.60 -0.57
C MET A 193 -13.65 -3.32 -1.26
N PHE A 194 -14.42 -2.24 -1.17
CA PHE A 194 -14.03 -0.96 -1.76
C PHE A 194 -12.76 -0.38 -1.13
N LEU A 195 -12.67 -0.37 0.19
CA LEU A 195 -11.50 0.17 0.91
C LEU A 195 -10.26 -0.72 0.75
N SER A 196 -10.43 -2.05 0.70
CA SER A 196 -9.30 -2.99 0.60
C SER A 196 -8.74 -3.13 -0.81
N PHE A 197 -9.58 -3.05 -1.82
CA PHE A 197 -9.22 -3.31 -3.22
C PHE A 197 -9.54 -2.13 -4.15
N GLY A 198 -10.71 -1.51 -4.05
CA GLY A 198 -11.14 -0.44 -4.94
C GLY A 198 -10.23 0.80 -4.88
N LEU A 199 -10.00 1.33 -3.70
CA LEU A 199 -9.10 2.49 -3.50
C LEU A 199 -7.66 2.20 -3.92
N PRO A 200 -7.03 1.07 -3.54
CA PRO A 200 -5.69 0.73 -4.03
C PRO A 200 -5.61 0.61 -5.56
N ILE A 201 -6.59 0.02 -6.22
CA ILE A 201 -6.64 -0.07 -7.70
C ILE A 201 -6.63 1.32 -8.32
N ILE A 202 -7.45 2.25 -7.82
CA ILE A 202 -7.47 3.65 -8.28
C ILE A 202 -6.08 4.28 -8.07
N GLY A 203 -5.45 4.07 -6.91
CA GLY A 203 -4.10 4.56 -6.61
C GLY A 203 -3.06 4.03 -7.60
N TRP A 204 -3.08 2.75 -7.94
CA TRP A 204 -2.15 2.18 -8.91
C TRP A 204 -2.41 2.67 -10.34
N LEU A 205 -3.64 2.90 -10.72
CA LEU A 205 -3.97 3.54 -12.01
C LEU A 205 -3.40 4.96 -12.07
N CYS A 206 -3.60 5.76 -11.02
CA CYS A 206 -2.98 7.09 -10.92
C CYS A 206 -1.46 7.02 -11.00
N ASN A 207 -0.84 6.03 -10.34
CA ASN A 207 0.61 5.82 -10.41
C ASN A 207 1.08 5.50 -11.82
N ILE A 208 0.37 4.63 -12.57
CA ILE A 208 0.70 4.32 -13.97
C ILE A 208 0.62 5.58 -14.84
N VAL A 209 -0.41 6.43 -14.62
CA VAL A 209 -0.54 7.69 -15.35
C VAL A 209 0.60 8.64 -14.99
N ALA A 210 0.95 8.76 -13.70
CA ALA A 210 2.07 9.60 -13.25
C ALA A 210 3.41 9.15 -13.84
N MET A 211 3.63 7.83 -13.99
CA MET A 211 4.86 7.30 -14.60
C MET A 211 5.03 7.66 -16.08
N LYS A 212 3.98 8.05 -16.80
CA LYS A 212 4.12 8.57 -18.17
C LYS A 212 4.86 9.90 -18.20
N PHE A 213 4.69 10.72 -17.16
CA PHE A 213 5.33 12.03 -17.03
C PHE A 213 6.70 11.98 -16.32
N TYR A 214 7.10 10.81 -15.83
CA TYR A 214 8.37 10.62 -15.17
C TYR A 214 9.50 10.46 -16.21
N GLU A 215 10.46 11.40 -16.21
CA GLU A 215 11.52 11.49 -17.23
C GLU A 215 12.79 10.70 -16.88
N LEU A 216 12.96 10.33 -15.58
CA LEU A 216 14.15 9.63 -15.10
C LEU A 216 14.05 8.13 -15.40
N ASP A 217 14.26 7.75 -16.64
CA ASP A 217 14.38 6.36 -17.03
C ASP A 217 15.80 5.83 -16.73
N LYS A 218 16.04 4.54 -16.99
CA LYS A 218 17.33 3.90 -16.69
C LYS A 218 18.47 4.54 -17.45
N ASP A 219 18.27 4.89 -18.72
CA ASP A 219 19.32 5.43 -19.58
C ASP A 219 19.69 6.84 -19.15
N ARG A 220 18.70 7.66 -18.78
CA ARG A 220 18.91 8.99 -18.21
C ARG A 220 19.66 8.91 -16.87
N MET A 221 19.30 7.96 -16.00
CA MET A 221 19.99 7.79 -14.71
C MET A 221 21.45 7.35 -14.87
N VAL A 222 21.78 6.56 -15.87
CA VAL A 222 23.18 6.22 -16.20
C VAL A 222 23.97 7.48 -16.59
N GLN A 223 23.37 8.38 -17.36
CA GLN A 223 24.00 9.68 -17.70
C GLN A 223 24.17 10.56 -16.47
N VAL A 224 23.16 10.66 -15.63
CA VAL A 224 23.21 11.42 -14.37
C VAL A 224 24.38 10.95 -13.51
N GLN A 225 24.53 9.65 -13.31
CA GLN A 225 25.61 9.07 -12.51
C GLN A 225 27.00 9.35 -13.12
N LYS A 226 27.11 9.31 -14.46
CA LYS A 226 28.36 9.66 -15.15
C LYS A 226 28.72 11.13 -14.94
N ASN A 227 27.77 12.04 -15.13
CA ASN A 227 27.99 13.46 -14.95
C ASN A 227 28.34 13.80 -13.48
N ILE A 228 27.75 13.14 -12.51
CA ILE A 228 28.11 13.30 -11.09
C ILE A 228 29.53 12.80 -10.82
N ALA A 229 29.97 11.72 -11.48
CA ALA A 229 31.35 11.24 -11.33
C ALA A 229 32.37 12.26 -11.87
N GLU A 230 32.08 12.85 -13.03
CA GLU A 230 32.90 13.90 -13.64
C GLU A 230 32.95 15.19 -12.80
N MET A 231 31.90 15.52 -12.03
CA MET A 231 31.90 16.68 -11.13
C MET A 231 32.79 16.48 -9.88
N LYS A 232 33.18 15.25 -9.56
CA LYS A 232 33.99 14.91 -8.38
C LYS A 232 35.51 14.83 -8.68
N GLU A 233 35.87 14.81 -9.95
CA GLU A 233 37.26 14.88 -10.42
C GLU A 233 37.73 16.36 -10.58
#